data_8ae046b18eca5ca6c6927e4a706ef335
#
_entry.id   8ae046b18eca5ca6c6927e4a706ef335
#
_cell.length_a   1.000
_cell.length_b   1.000
_cell.length_c   1.000
_cell.angle_alpha   90.00
_cell.angle_beta   90.00
_cell.angle_gamma   90.00
#
_symmetry.space_group_name_H-M   'P 1'
#
loop_
_entity.id
_entity.type
_entity.pdbx_description
1 polymer ?
#
loop_
_entity_poly.entity_id
_entity_poly.type
_entity_poly.pdbx_seq_one_letter_code
_entity_poly.pdbx_strand_id
1 'polypeptide(L)'
;MGNEKNKHIRPSWDEYFMDLTNTASKRATCDRGRSGCVIVRDKQVLVTGYVGSPKGMAHCDEVGHLFKEVYHEDHSVTKHCVRTVHAEQNAICQAARRGMALDDSTLYCKMTPCRTCAMLIINCGIVRVVCEKKYHAGKESEELFEKAGVKLHYFSEDIEEYEDQ
;
A
#
# COMPACT_ATOMS: atom_id res chain seq x y z
N MET A 1 37.59 0.55 -32.92
CA MET A 1 37.17 0.56 -31.50
C MET A 1 35.69 0.93 -31.45
N GLY A 2 34.82 -0.07 -31.35
CA GLY A 2 33.38 0.15 -31.40
C GLY A 2 32.89 0.81 -30.11
N ASN A 3 32.15 1.88 -30.31
CA ASN A 3 31.45 2.61 -29.26
C ASN A 3 30.34 1.67 -28.72
N GLU A 4 30.57 0.95 -27.62
CA GLU A 4 29.51 0.30 -26.88
C GLU A 4 28.59 1.39 -26.36
N LYS A 5 27.59 1.74 -27.16
CA LYS A 5 26.50 2.61 -26.70
C LYS A 5 25.85 1.90 -25.51
N ASN A 6 25.97 2.49 -24.33
CA ASN A 6 25.23 2.10 -23.13
C ASN A 6 23.76 1.89 -23.52
N LYS A 7 23.36 0.64 -23.73
CA LYS A 7 22.01 0.31 -24.14
C LYS A 7 21.09 0.61 -22.96
N HIS A 8 20.20 1.58 -23.10
CA HIS A 8 19.20 1.88 -22.09
C HIS A 8 18.37 0.62 -21.79
N ILE A 9 18.41 0.16 -20.55
CA ILE A 9 17.60 -0.96 -20.06
C ILE A 9 16.36 -0.36 -19.41
N ARG A 10 15.21 -0.63 -20.00
CA ARG A 10 13.93 -0.21 -19.41
C ARG A 10 13.60 -1.08 -18.21
N PRO A 11 13.11 -0.49 -17.09
CA PRO A 11 12.61 -1.28 -15.98
C PRO A 11 11.43 -2.16 -16.42
N SER A 12 11.20 -3.24 -15.71
CA SER A 12 9.97 -4.02 -15.83
C SER A 12 8.76 -3.15 -15.44
N TRP A 13 7.55 -3.57 -15.80
CA TRP A 13 6.34 -2.85 -15.41
C TRP A 13 6.15 -2.82 -13.91
N ASP A 14 6.50 -3.90 -13.20
CA ASP A 14 6.39 -3.95 -11.76
C ASP A 14 7.39 -2.98 -11.09
N GLU A 15 8.65 -2.93 -11.53
CA GLU A 15 9.63 -1.94 -11.06
C GLU A 15 9.15 -0.51 -11.30
N TYR A 16 8.68 -0.21 -12.51
CA TYR A 16 8.17 1.11 -12.86
C TYR A 16 7.00 1.55 -11.96
N PHE A 17 6.02 0.69 -11.73
CA PHE A 17 4.89 1.03 -10.88
C PHE A 17 5.23 1.04 -9.39
N MET A 18 6.23 0.28 -8.96
CA MET A 18 6.75 0.37 -7.60
C MET A 18 7.49 1.70 -7.38
N ASP A 19 8.25 2.18 -8.35
CA ASP A 19 8.87 3.52 -8.30
C ASP A 19 7.82 4.64 -8.20
N LEU A 20 6.71 4.53 -8.93
CA LEU A 20 5.58 5.47 -8.79
C LEU A 20 4.94 5.37 -7.40
N THR A 21 4.81 4.16 -6.84
CA THR A 21 4.31 3.93 -5.49
C THR A 21 5.21 4.60 -4.45
N ASN A 22 6.52 4.44 -4.59
CA ASN A 22 7.52 5.09 -3.75
C ASN A 22 7.51 6.63 -3.92
N THR A 23 7.20 7.12 -5.10
CA THR A 23 7.02 8.56 -5.34
C THR A 23 5.73 9.07 -4.68
N ALA A 24 4.62 8.33 -4.77
CA ALA A 24 3.37 8.67 -4.10
C ALA A 24 3.54 8.70 -2.57
N SER A 25 4.33 7.80 -2.00
CA SER A 25 4.59 7.73 -0.56
C SER A 25 5.25 9.01 0.00
N LYS A 26 5.99 9.77 -0.83
CA LYS A 26 6.59 11.05 -0.43
C LYS A 26 5.55 12.12 -0.06
N ARG A 27 4.30 11.94 -0.45
CA ARG A 27 3.18 12.79 -0.07
C ARG A 27 2.52 12.39 1.26
N ALA A 28 2.93 11.28 1.87
CA ALA A 28 2.40 10.83 3.15
C ALA A 28 2.58 11.90 4.23
N THR A 29 1.54 12.10 5.04
CA THR A 29 1.48 13.10 6.10
C THR A 29 1.57 12.49 7.50
N CYS A 30 2.02 11.23 7.57
CA CYS A 30 2.33 10.52 8.80
C CYS A 30 3.67 9.82 8.60
N ASP A 31 4.64 10.12 9.44
CA ASP A 31 6.00 9.56 9.38
C ASP A 31 6.06 8.11 9.85
N ARG A 32 5.04 7.65 10.58
CA ARG A 32 4.88 6.24 10.92
C ARG A 32 4.52 5.42 9.69
N GLY A 33 5.55 4.97 8.98
CA GLY A 33 5.43 4.10 7.81
C GLY A 33 4.97 4.78 6.53
N ARG A 34 5.46 5.98 6.22
CA ARG A 34 5.16 6.72 4.98
C ARG A 34 4.90 5.81 3.79
N SER A 35 3.62 5.46 3.57
CA SER A 35 3.18 4.51 2.55
C SER A 35 2.47 5.19 1.39
N GLY A 36 2.71 4.65 0.21
CA GLY A 36 2.00 4.99 -1.01
C GLY A 36 1.27 3.78 -1.58
N CYS A 37 0.35 4.03 -2.48
CA CYS A 37 -0.39 3.02 -3.22
C CYS A 37 -0.64 3.51 -4.65
N VAL A 38 -0.46 2.62 -5.62
CA VAL A 38 -0.80 2.87 -7.03
C VAL A 38 -1.65 1.70 -7.53
N ILE A 39 -2.79 2.00 -8.14
CA ILE A 39 -3.65 0.99 -8.76
C ILE A 39 -3.60 1.15 -10.27
N VAL A 40 -3.36 0.04 -10.96
CA VAL A 40 -3.01 -0.01 -12.38
C VAL A 40 -3.89 -1.03 -13.10
N ARG A 41 -4.34 -0.70 -14.31
CA ARG A 41 -4.96 -1.64 -15.24
C ARG A 41 -4.47 -1.34 -16.66
N ASP A 42 -4.22 -2.38 -17.45
CA ASP A 42 -3.74 -2.24 -18.85
C ASP A 42 -2.48 -1.36 -18.98
N LYS A 43 -1.56 -1.48 -18.01
CA LYS A 43 -0.33 -0.68 -17.95
C LYS A 43 -0.56 0.83 -17.80
N GLN A 44 -1.74 1.23 -17.32
CA GLN A 44 -2.08 2.63 -17.04
C GLN A 44 -2.42 2.80 -15.57
N VAL A 45 -1.92 3.88 -14.97
CA VAL A 45 -2.29 4.27 -13.61
C VAL A 45 -3.73 4.74 -13.60
N LEU A 46 -4.57 4.07 -12.81
CA LEU A 46 -5.95 4.47 -12.58
C LEU A 46 -6.00 5.53 -11.47
N VAL A 47 -5.35 5.25 -10.34
CA VAL A 47 -5.41 6.10 -9.15
C VAL A 47 -4.18 5.89 -8.29
N THR A 48 -3.83 6.92 -7.52
CA THR A 48 -2.80 6.87 -6.49
C THR A 48 -3.40 7.18 -5.14
N GLY A 49 -2.76 6.68 -4.08
CA GLY A 49 -3.06 7.00 -2.70
C GLY A 49 -1.79 7.11 -1.86
N TYR A 50 -1.90 7.73 -0.71
CA TYR A 50 -0.84 7.79 0.29
C TYR A 50 -1.46 7.85 1.68
N VAL A 51 -0.71 7.45 2.71
CA VAL A 51 -1.18 7.52 4.09
C VAL A 51 -1.31 8.98 4.54
N GLY A 52 -2.45 9.35 5.07
CA GLY A 52 -2.69 10.73 5.51
C GLY A 52 -4.05 10.91 6.18
N SER A 53 -4.21 12.03 6.88
CA SER A 53 -5.49 12.36 7.51
C SER A 53 -6.58 12.58 6.47
N PRO A 54 -7.85 12.32 6.83
CA PRO A 54 -8.98 12.65 5.97
C PRO A 54 -8.97 14.12 5.58
N LYS A 55 -9.53 14.43 4.41
CA LYS A 55 -9.57 15.79 3.87
C LYS A 55 -10.19 16.76 4.88
N GLY A 56 -9.49 17.86 5.14
CA GLY A 56 -9.91 18.92 6.06
C GLY A 56 -9.58 18.66 7.52
N MET A 57 -8.91 17.55 7.85
CA MET A 57 -8.41 17.27 9.20
C MET A 57 -6.91 17.52 9.31
N ALA A 58 -6.45 17.86 10.51
CA ALA A 58 -5.03 18.09 10.79
C ALA A 58 -4.20 16.81 10.56
N HIS A 59 -2.99 16.98 10.07
CA HIS A 59 -2.07 15.90 9.76
C HIS A 59 -1.16 15.53 10.93
N CYS A 60 -0.66 14.28 10.97
CA CYS A 60 0.27 13.84 12.00
C CYS A 60 1.54 14.70 12.04
N ASP A 61 2.05 15.10 10.88
CA ASP A 61 3.24 15.98 10.77
C ASP A 61 3.01 17.37 11.40
N GLU A 62 1.75 17.78 11.61
CA GLU A 62 1.38 19.08 12.18
C GLU A 62 1.04 18.99 13.67
N VAL A 63 0.29 17.95 14.08
CA VAL A 63 -0.30 17.86 15.42
C VAL A 63 0.07 16.57 16.17
N GLY A 64 0.96 15.77 15.63
CA GLY A 64 1.37 14.49 16.20
C GLY A 64 0.37 13.34 15.93
N HIS A 65 0.73 12.15 16.39
CA HIS A 65 -0.08 10.96 16.23
C HIS A 65 -1.27 10.91 17.20
N LEU A 66 -2.31 10.22 16.77
CA LEU A 66 -3.43 9.81 17.63
C LEU A 66 -3.35 8.30 17.80
N PHE A 67 -2.70 7.83 18.86
CA PHE A 67 -2.55 6.41 19.13
C PHE A 67 -3.79 5.81 19.77
N LYS A 68 -4.13 4.59 19.34
CA LYS A 68 -5.01 3.66 20.06
C LYS A 68 -4.30 2.36 20.27
N GLU A 69 -4.53 1.75 21.43
CA GLU A 69 -4.07 0.41 21.74
C GLU A 69 -5.06 -0.62 21.20
N VAL A 70 -4.51 -1.69 20.61
CA VAL A 70 -5.25 -2.86 20.16
C VAL A 70 -4.77 -4.06 20.98
N TYR A 71 -5.70 -4.70 21.69
CA TYR A 71 -5.44 -5.89 22.48
C TYR A 71 -5.73 -7.11 21.62
N HIS A 72 -4.77 -8.01 21.53
CA HIS A 72 -4.86 -9.25 20.76
C HIS A 72 -5.21 -10.44 21.65
N GLU A 73 -5.70 -11.53 21.05
CA GLU A 73 -6.09 -12.75 21.76
C GLU A 73 -4.91 -13.41 22.50
N ASP A 74 -3.69 -13.22 22.01
CA ASP A 74 -2.44 -13.68 22.63
C ASP A 74 -1.95 -12.78 23.78
N HIS A 75 -2.79 -11.83 24.23
CA HIS A 75 -2.51 -10.82 25.25
C HIS A 75 -1.44 -9.78 24.86
N SER A 76 -0.96 -9.79 23.62
CA SER A 76 -0.11 -8.69 23.12
C SER A 76 -0.91 -7.42 22.93
N VAL A 77 -0.23 -6.27 23.01
CA VAL A 77 -0.84 -4.95 22.82
C VAL A 77 -0.02 -4.20 21.78
N THR A 78 -0.68 -3.75 20.72
CA THR A 78 -0.06 -2.92 19.70
C THR A 78 -0.64 -1.52 19.68
N LYS A 79 0.17 -0.52 19.29
CA LYS A 79 -0.25 0.87 19.17
C LYS A 79 -0.39 1.26 17.70
N HIS A 80 -1.58 1.71 17.32
CA HIS A 80 -1.86 2.15 15.97
C HIS A 80 -2.20 3.63 15.93
N CYS A 81 -1.61 4.37 14.98
CA CYS A 81 -2.07 5.73 14.69
C CYS A 81 -3.39 5.65 13.94
N VAL A 82 -4.46 6.11 14.58
CA VAL A 82 -5.83 6.09 14.02
C VAL A 82 -6.24 7.44 13.43
N ARG A 83 -5.34 8.41 13.34
CA ARG A 83 -5.59 9.69 12.69
C ARG A 83 -5.66 9.58 11.19
N THR A 84 -4.97 8.60 10.61
CA THR A 84 -4.76 8.52 9.16
C THR A 84 -5.54 7.39 8.50
N VAL A 85 -5.89 7.62 7.25
CA VAL A 85 -6.39 6.62 6.31
C VAL A 85 -5.18 5.93 5.67
N HIS A 86 -5.21 4.62 5.50
CA HIS A 86 -4.14 3.88 4.83
C HIS A 86 -4.06 4.26 3.34
N ALA A 87 -2.90 4.06 2.72
CA ALA A 87 -2.66 4.43 1.33
C ALA A 87 -3.62 3.71 0.38
N GLU A 88 -3.88 2.43 0.62
CA GLU A 88 -4.80 1.59 -0.15
C GLU A 88 -6.25 2.09 -0.01
N GLN A 89 -6.69 2.37 1.21
CA GLN A 89 -8.01 2.93 1.50
C GLN A 89 -8.19 4.28 0.80
N ASN A 90 -7.16 5.15 0.87
CA ASN A 90 -7.17 6.43 0.20
C ASN A 90 -7.31 6.27 -1.33
N ALA A 91 -6.53 5.37 -1.95
CA ALA A 91 -6.63 5.09 -3.38
C ALA A 91 -8.03 4.60 -3.76
N ILE A 92 -8.59 3.63 -3.02
CA ILE A 92 -9.95 3.10 -3.25
C ILE A 92 -11.00 4.21 -3.09
N CYS A 93 -10.91 5.05 -2.07
CA CYS A 93 -11.81 6.18 -1.88
C CYS A 93 -11.72 7.21 -3.03
N GLN A 94 -10.51 7.48 -3.54
CA GLN A 94 -10.34 8.36 -4.69
C GLN A 94 -10.95 7.77 -5.97
N ALA A 95 -10.83 6.45 -6.18
CA ALA A 95 -11.48 5.76 -7.28
C ALA A 95 -13.01 5.84 -7.16
N ALA A 96 -13.55 5.48 -6.00
CA ALA A 96 -14.99 5.53 -5.72
C ALA A 96 -15.57 6.95 -5.94
N ARG A 97 -14.87 7.98 -5.45
CA ARG A 97 -15.29 9.38 -5.61
C ARG A 97 -15.36 9.81 -7.08
N ARG A 98 -14.57 9.21 -7.96
CA ARG A 98 -14.51 9.51 -9.39
C ARG A 98 -15.34 8.57 -10.25
N GLY A 99 -16.04 7.61 -9.64
CA GLY A 99 -16.80 6.59 -10.36
C GLY A 99 -15.92 5.64 -11.19
N MET A 100 -14.70 5.39 -10.72
CA MET A 100 -13.72 4.56 -11.42
C MET A 100 -13.78 3.12 -10.91
N ALA A 101 -14.10 2.18 -11.80
CA ALA A 101 -14.07 0.75 -11.51
C ALA A 101 -12.63 0.25 -11.37
N LEU A 102 -12.38 -0.60 -10.36
CA LEU A 102 -11.07 -1.17 -10.05
C LEU A 102 -10.97 -2.66 -10.41
N ASP A 103 -12.00 -3.25 -11.00
CA ASP A 103 -12.01 -4.65 -11.41
C ASP A 103 -10.81 -4.97 -12.32
N ASP A 104 -10.26 -6.18 -12.19
CA ASP A 104 -9.16 -6.70 -12.98
C ASP A 104 -7.85 -5.87 -12.91
N SER A 105 -7.72 -5.03 -11.89
CA SER A 105 -6.53 -4.20 -11.70
C SER A 105 -5.47 -4.87 -10.81
N THR A 106 -4.27 -4.28 -10.82
CA THR A 106 -3.15 -4.58 -9.92
C THR A 106 -2.93 -3.42 -8.98
N LEU A 107 -2.78 -3.71 -7.69
CA LEU A 107 -2.43 -2.74 -6.66
C LEU A 107 -0.96 -2.89 -6.28
N TYR A 108 -0.24 -1.79 -6.24
CA TYR A 108 1.15 -1.68 -5.76
C TYR A 108 1.17 -0.92 -4.45
N CYS A 109 1.84 -1.46 -3.45
CA CYS A 109 1.96 -0.83 -2.12
C CYS A 109 3.32 -1.14 -1.47
N LYS A 110 3.66 -0.41 -0.42
CA LYS A 110 4.96 -0.55 0.25
C LYS A 110 5.09 -1.89 0.98
N MET A 111 4.05 -2.33 1.68
CA MET A 111 4.07 -3.54 2.49
C MET A 111 2.75 -4.30 2.39
N THR A 112 2.71 -5.53 2.91
CA THR A 112 1.49 -6.32 2.97
C THR A 112 0.34 -5.49 3.53
N PRO A 113 -0.79 -5.31 2.80
CA PRO A 113 -1.94 -4.58 3.30
C PRO A 113 -2.47 -5.19 4.61
N CYS A 114 -2.95 -4.36 5.52
CA CYS A 114 -3.61 -4.87 6.72
C CYS A 114 -4.91 -5.60 6.36
N ARG A 115 -5.45 -6.38 7.31
CA ARG A 115 -6.67 -7.17 7.12
C ARG A 115 -7.83 -6.36 6.53
N THR A 116 -8.07 -5.16 7.04
CA THR A 116 -9.14 -4.28 6.52
C THR A 116 -8.89 -3.86 5.08
N CYS A 117 -7.66 -3.45 4.74
CA CYS A 117 -7.29 -3.11 3.37
C CYS A 117 -7.41 -4.32 2.44
N ALA A 118 -7.01 -5.52 2.89
CA ALA A 118 -7.16 -6.74 2.09
C ALA A 118 -8.63 -7.03 1.73
N MET A 119 -9.55 -6.91 2.69
CA MET A 119 -10.99 -7.07 2.43
C MET A 119 -11.52 -6.05 1.40
N LEU A 120 -11.10 -4.79 1.51
CA LEU A 120 -11.49 -3.75 0.55
C LEU A 120 -10.93 -4.03 -0.85
N ILE A 121 -9.67 -4.43 -0.94
CA ILE A 121 -8.99 -4.80 -2.20
C ILE A 121 -9.73 -5.93 -2.90
N ILE A 122 -10.08 -6.99 -2.17
CA ILE A 122 -10.84 -8.13 -2.70
C ILE A 122 -12.21 -7.67 -3.21
N ASN A 123 -12.95 -6.89 -2.41
CA ASN A 123 -14.30 -6.43 -2.76
C ASN A 123 -14.32 -5.44 -3.94
N CYS A 124 -13.21 -4.76 -4.21
CA CYS A 124 -13.06 -3.88 -5.38
C CYS A 124 -12.74 -4.64 -6.68
N GLY A 125 -12.61 -5.96 -6.66
CA GLY A 125 -12.28 -6.77 -7.84
C GLY A 125 -10.81 -6.67 -8.27
N ILE A 126 -9.91 -6.22 -7.39
CA ILE A 126 -8.48 -6.20 -7.65
C ILE A 126 -7.96 -7.63 -7.64
N VAL A 127 -7.24 -8.04 -8.69
CA VAL A 127 -6.85 -9.45 -8.91
C VAL A 127 -5.38 -9.74 -8.56
N ARG A 128 -4.58 -8.69 -8.36
CA ARG A 128 -3.15 -8.82 -8.02
C ARG A 128 -2.71 -7.71 -7.08
N VAL A 129 -1.90 -8.07 -6.08
CA VAL A 129 -1.24 -7.14 -5.17
C VAL A 129 0.27 -7.35 -5.26
N VAL A 130 1.01 -6.27 -5.39
CA VAL A 130 2.48 -6.26 -5.43
C VAL A 130 2.98 -5.38 -4.30
N CYS A 131 3.73 -5.97 -3.37
CA CYS A 131 4.31 -5.29 -2.22
C CYS A 131 5.82 -5.14 -2.38
N GLU A 132 6.38 -4.03 -1.94
CA GLU A 132 7.84 -3.87 -1.87
C GLU A 132 8.42 -4.84 -0.84
N LYS A 133 7.80 -4.95 0.34
CA LYS A 133 8.24 -5.75 1.48
C LYS A 133 7.08 -6.50 2.14
N LYS A 134 7.43 -7.45 3.00
CA LYS A 134 6.46 -8.06 3.92
C LYS A 134 6.19 -7.16 5.13
N TYR A 135 5.04 -7.33 5.73
CA TYR A 135 4.69 -6.73 7.01
C TYR A 135 4.60 -7.83 8.07
N HIS A 136 5.17 -7.62 9.26
CA HIS A 136 5.23 -8.65 10.32
C HIS A 136 3.84 -9.20 10.71
N ALA A 137 2.79 -8.37 10.68
CA ALA A 137 1.40 -8.75 10.96
C ALA A 137 0.58 -9.04 9.68
N GLY A 138 1.23 -9.40 8.56
CA GLY A 138 0.58 -9.58 7.26
C GLY A 138 -0.11 -10.93 7.05
N LYS A 139 0.11 -11.92 7.91
CA LYS A 139 -0.32 -13.31 7.71
C LYS A 139 -1.82 -13.46 7.42
N GLU A 140 -2.68 -12.80 8.18
CA GLU A 140 -4.14 -12.85 7.96
C GLU A 140 -4.54 -12.33 6.57
N SER A 141 -3.86 -11.31 6.08
CA SER A 141 -4.11 -10.73 4.77
C SER A 141 -3.63 -11.66 3.65
N GLU A 142 -2.50 -12.32 3.83
CA GLU A 142 -1.99 -13.34 2.91
C GLU A 142 -2.99 -14.49 2.76
N GLU A 143 -3.53 -15.00 3.88
CA GLU A 143 -4.57 -16.04 3.88
C GLU A 143 -5.87 -15.58 3.20
N LEU A 144 -6.28 -14.31 3.39
CA LEU A 144 -7.45 -13.75 2.72
C LEU A 144 -7.24 -13.66 1.20
N PHE A 145 -6.09 -13.19 0.76
CA PHE A 145 -5.75 -13.11 -0.67
C PHE A 145 -5.71 -14.49 -1.32
N GLU A 146 -5.09 -15.47 -0.65
CA GLU A 146 -5.05 -16.86 -1.13
C GLU A 146 -6.47 -17.43 -1.32
N LYS A 147 -7.32 -17.32 -0.29
CA LYS A 147 -8.72 -17.81 -0.32
C LYS A 147 -9.56 -17.11 -1.39
N ALA A 148 -9.31 -15.83 -1.65
CA ALA A 148 -10.01 -15.04 -2.66
C ALA A 148 -9.43 -15.20 -4.07
N GLY A 149 -8.31 -15.89 -4.24
CA GLY A 149 -7.63 -16.05 -5.53
C GLY A 149 -6.89 -14.78 -6.01
N VAL A 150 -6.62 -13.83 -5.12
CA VAL A 150 -5.81 -12.64 -5.44
C VAL A 150 -4.34 -13.01 -5.40
N LYS A 151 -3.62 -12.71 -6.48
CA LYS A 151 -2.19 -13.02 -6.59
C LYS A 151 -1.37 -12.01 -5.77
N LEU A 152 -0.60 -12.49 -4.80
CA LEU A 152 0.30 -11.67 -3.99
C LEU A 152 1.75 -11.89 -4.43
N HIS A 153 2.48 -10.80 -4.62
CA HIS A 153 3.88 -10.80 -5.02
C HIS A 153 4.69 -9.82 -4.16
N TYR A 154 5.91 -10.20 -3.81
CA TYR A 154 6.86 -9.36 -3.06
C TYR A 154 8.11 -9.10 -3.90
N PHE A 155 8.63 -7.87 -3.85
CA PHE A 155 9.94 -7.54 -4.40
C PHE A 155 11.08 -7.97 -3.49
N SER A 156 10.89 -7.84 -2.17
CA SER A 156 11.84 -8.27 -1.15
C SER A 156 11.15 -9.14 -0.11
N GLU A 157 11.89 -10.11 0.42
CA GLU A 157 11.46 -10.93 1.56
C GLU A 157 11.71 -10.21 2.92
N ASP A 158 12.25 -8.99 2.90
CA ASP A 158 12.45 -8.19 4.10
C ASP A 158 11.11 -7.92 4.79
N ILE A 159 11.14 -7.92 6.12
CA ILE A 159 9.98 -7.65 6.95
C ILE A 159 10.06 -6.22 7.44
N GLU A 160 9.01 -5.44 7.21
CA GLU A 160 8.86 -4.10 7.77
C GLU A 160 8.30 -4.23 9.19
N GLU A 161 9.04 -3.71 10.16
CA GLU A 161 8.65 -3.60 11.55
C GLU A 161 8.68 -2.11 11.94
N TYR A 162 7.74 -1.68 12.77
CA TYR A 162 7.76 -0.33 13.31
C TYR A 162 8.29 -0.37 14.74
N GLU A 163 9.16 0.56 15.06
CA GLU A 163 9.52 0.85 16.45
C GLU A 163 8.23 1.22 17.20
N ASP A 164 7.97 0.65 18.37
CA ASP A 164 6.77 0.88 19.20
C ASP A 164 5.46 0.15 18.76
N GLN A 165 5.55 -0.98 18.08
CA GLN A 165 4.39 -1.87 17.88
C GLN A 165 4.41 -3.04 18.82
#